data_d9a1ae8a16cd87d533363d7e682856de
#
_entry.id   d9a1ae8a16cd87d533363d7e682856de
#
_cell.length_a   1.000
_cell.length_b   1.000
_cell.length_c   1.000
_cell.angle_alpha   90.00
_cell.angle_beta   90.00
_cell.angle_gamma   90.00
#
_symmetry.space_group_name_H-M   'P 1'
#
loop_
_entity.id
_entity.type
_entity.pdbx_description
1 polymer ?
#
loop_
_entity_poly.entity_id
_entity_poly.type
_entity_poly.pdbx_seq_one_letter_code
_entity_poly.pdbx_strand_id
1 'polypeptide(L)'
;MQELKGFNALVRLYMKMGGETLHRGMNLGGMLRVTPDSDSRVYRLLNEVVGKVGIMAPDLYIYNDMDMNAYTYGESRPFIALSSGIVDRMEDDELKGVIAHECGHILCKHSFYSTLMHTMESMGHLFKLIGKTLTLPIYLALTYWSRQSELSADRCAAIVVGNECYQGVLVKLASGRKGRIGHTHTLIEQGQEYEAHKRASWWNRLQQEARCAANSHPDLCVRAMELARWCNSNSYNKLRE
;
A
#
# COMPACT_ATOMS: atom_id res chain seq x y z
N MET A 1 8.33 -19.41 16.63
CA MET A 1 9.19 -18.22 16.36
C MET A 1 10.54 -18.54 15.73
N GLN A 2 11.16 -19.72 15.94
CA GLN A 2 12.44 -20.09 15.32
C GLN A 2 12.30 -20.44 13.80
N GLU A 3 11.20 -21.03 13.37
CA GLU A 3 10.96 -21.40 11.95
C GLU A 3 10.79 -20.18 11.05
N LEU A 4 10.22 -19.08 11.56
CA LEU A 4 10.11 -17.81 10.82
C LEU A 4 11.46 -17.14 10.55
N LYS A 5 12.50 -17.39 11.40
CA LYS A 5 13.85 -16.84 11.18
C LYS A 5 14.53 -17.45 9.95
N GLY A 6 14.37 -18.75 9.71
CA GLY A 6 14.93 -19.43 8.53
C GLY A 6 14.26 -18.96 7.24
N PHE A 7 12.94 -18.74 7.28
CA PHE A 7 12.19 -18.25 6.14
C PHE A 7 12.52 -16.79 5.80
N ASN A 8 12.63 -15.93 6.80
CA ASN A 8 13.10 -14.55 6.61
C ASN A 8 14.52 -14.50 6.03
N ALA A 9 15.40 -15.41 6.42
CA ALA A 9 16.75 -15.53 5.86
C ALA A 9 16.71 -15.94 4.38
N LEU A 10 15.83 -16.87 3.99
CA LEU A 10 15.65 -17.31 2.61
C LEU A 10 15.12 -16.17 1.72
N VAL A 11 14.15 -15.40 2.20
CA VAL A 11 13.62 -14.25 1.46
C VAL A 11 14.70 -13.18 1.29
N ARG A 12 15.43 -12.85 2.35
CA ARG A 12 16.56 -11.91 2.26
C ARG A 12 17.67 -12.38 1.32
N LEU A 13 17.91 -13.69 1.28
CA LEU A 13 18.85 -14.30 0.33
C LEU A 13 18.35 -14.13 -1.10
N TYR A 14 17.07 -14.43 -1.37
CA TYR A 14 16.44 -14.22 -2.69
C TYR A 14 16.52 -12.76 -3.13
N MET A 15 16.20 -11.81 -2.24
CA MET A 15 16.33 -10.36 -2.49
C MET A 15 17.77 -9.98 -2.84
N LYS A 16 18.75 -10.49 -2.06
CA LYS A 16 20.18 -10.26 -2.33
C LYS A 16 20.68 -10.93 -3.61
N MET A 17 20.14 -12.10 -3.97
CA MET A 17 20.57 -12.87 -5.15
C MET A 17 20.09 -12.28 -6.49
N GLY A 18 19.41 -11.15 -6.48
CA GLY A 18 19.10 -10.42 -7.71
C GLY A 18 17.63 -10.04 -7.90
N GLY A 19 16.74 -10.38 -6.96
CA GLY A 19 15.32 -9.99 -7.05
C GLY A 19 15.14 -8.49 -7.23
N GLU A 20 15.80 -7.68 -6.39
CA GLU A 20 15.78 -6.21 -6.52
C GLU A 20 16.48 -5.72 -7.80
N THR A 21 17.60 -6.35 -8.18
CA THR A 21 18.36 -5.99 -9.39
C THR A 21 17.56 -6.29 -10.65
N LEU A 22 16.85 -7.43 -10.69
CA LEU A 22 15.98 -7.80 -11.80
C LEU A 22 14.83 -6.80 -11.97
N HIS A 23 14.11 -6.49 -10.88
CA HIS A 23 13.02 -5.51 -10.92
C HIS A 23 13.51 -4.11 -11.30
N ARG A 24 14.68 -3.71 -10.80
CA ARG A 24 15.30 -2.45 -11.21
C ARG A 24 15.64 -2.43 -12.71
N GLY A 25 16.14 -3.55 -13.25
CA GLY A 25 16.38 -3.70 -14.69
C GLY A 25 15.09 -3.59 -15.51
N MET A 26 14.02 -4.23 -15.06
CA MET A 26 12.70 -4.14 -15.70
C MET A 26 12.16 -2.71 -15.66
N ASN A 27 12.28 -2.02 -14.54
CA ASN A 27 11.84 -0.61 -14.42
C ASN A 27 12.62 0.31 -15.35
N LEU A 28 13.95 0.16 -15.41
CA LEU A 28 14.80 0.95 -16.32
C LEU A 28 14.49 0.69 -17.79
N GLY A 29 14.03 -0.51 -18.14
CA GLY A 29 13.66 -0.88 -19.50
C GLY A 29 12.22 -0.50 -19.91
N GLY A 30 11.30 -0.33 -18.95
CA GLY A 30 9.89 -0.17 -19.24
C GLY A 30 9.18 1.02 -18.60
N MET A 31 9.85 1.78 -17.74
CA MET A 31 9.23 2.90 -17.00
C MET A 31 10.06 4.17 -17.13
N LEU A 32 9.41 5.32 -17.03
CA LEU A 32 10.05 6.62 -16.98
C LEU A 32 10.53 6.91 -15.55
N ARG A 33 11.84 7.09 -15.36
CA ARG A 33 12.35 7.55 -14.06
C ARG A 33 12.02 9.03 -13.87
N VAL A 34 11.51 9.37 -12.71
CA VAL A 34 11.24 10.74 -12.30
C VAL A 34 12.54 11.43 -11.86
N THR A 35 12.87 12.50 -12.54
CA THR A 35 14.01 13.38 -12.27
C THR A 35 13.52 14.84 -12.38
N PRO A 36 14.32 15.85 -11.97
CA PRO A 36 13.97 17.25 -12.20
C PRO A 36 13.66 17.58 -13.68
N ASP A 37 14.31 16.87 -14.60
CA ASP A 37 14.19 17.13 -16.04
C ASP A 37 13.06 16.33 -16.71
N SER A 38 12.77 15.11 -16.20
CA SER A 38 11.74 14.25 -16.80
C SER A 38 10.33 14.60 -16.34
N ASP A 39 10.14 14.86 -15.03
CA ASP A 39 8.89 15.32 -14.43
C ASP A 39 9.18 16.15 -13.17
N SER A 40 9.35 17.45 -13.37
CA SER A 40 9.66 18.39 -12.28
C SER A 40 8.55 18.50 -11.23
N ARG A 41 7.29 18.31 -11.63
CA ARG A 41 6.12 18.33 -10.74
C ARG A 41 6.21 17.17 -9.75
N VAL A 42 6.24 15.94 -10.25
CA VAL A 42 6.25 14.72 -9.41
C VAL A 42 7.54 14.67 -8.59
N TYR A 43 8.68 15.06 -9.15
CA TYR A 43 9.95 15.12 -8.43
C TYR A 43 9.90 16.09 -7.23
N ARG A 44 9.30 17.28 -7.40
CA ARG A 44 9.10 18.25 -6.31
C ARG A 44 8.20 17.67 -5.22
N LEU A 45 7.06 17.07 -5.60
CA LEU A 45 6.13 16.48 -4.65
C LEU A 45 6.77 15.34 -3.83
N LEU A 46 7.58 14.49 -4.46
CA LEU A 46 8.36 13.47 -3.76
C LEU A 46 9.27 14.08 -2.71
N ASN A 47 10.04 15.12 -3.05
CA ASN A 47 10.98 15.76 -2.12
C ASN A 47 10.25 16.42 -0.93
N GLU A 48 9.11 17.06 -1.17
CA GLU A 48 8.26 17.60 -0.10
C GLU A 48 7.79 16.51 0.87
N VAL A 49 7.36 15.36 0.34
CA VAL A 49 6.88 14.23 1.14
C VAL A 49 8.00 13.59 1.94
N VAL A 50 9.12 13.25 1.30
CA VAL A 50 10.24 12.59 2.02
C VAL A 50 10.85 13.48 3.09
N GLY A 51 10.85 14.80 2.88
CA GLY A 51 11.26 15.77 3.89
C GLY A 51 10.36 15.75 5.13
N LYS A 52 9.04 15.57 4.96
CA LYS A 52 8.09 15.45 6.07
C LYS A 52 8.13 14.08 6.75
N VAL A 53 8.29 13.01 5.96
CA VAL A 53 8.34 11.62 6.48
C VAL A 53 9.67 11.31 7.14
N GLY A 54 10.74 12.01 6.78
CA GLY A 54 12.08 11.82 7.36
C GLY A 54 12.80 10.58 6.83
N ILE A 55 12.57 10.20 5.57
CA ILE A 55 13.26 9.09 4.91
C ILE A 55 14.16 9.58 3.78
N MET A 56 15.11 8.76 3.35
CA MET A 56 15.85 9.01 2.11
C MET A 56 14.89 8.90 0.92
N ALA A 57 15.04 9.80 -0.07
CA ALA A 57 14.23 9.76 -1.26
C ALA A 57 14.44 8.43 -2.02
N PRO A 58 13.38 7.63 -2.21
CA PRO A 58 13.46 6.45 -3.06
C PRO A 58 13.54 6.84 -4.54
N ASP A 59 14.04 5.93 -5.38
CA ASP A 59 13.82 6.06 -6.82
C ASP A 59 12.31 6.08 -7.10
N LEU A 60 11.82 6.97 -7.97
CA LEU A 60 10.42 7.02 -8.37
C LEU A 60 10.31 6.84 -9.88
N TYR A 61 9.36 6.03 -10.31
CA TYR A 61 9.09 5.72 -11.71
C TYR A 61 7.62 5.95 -12.06
N ILE A 62 7.36 6.30 -13.32
CA ILE A 62 6.02 6.37 -13.90
C ILE A 62 5.91 5.28 -14.97
N TYR A 63 4.88 4.45 -14.90
CA TYR A 63 4.58 3.43 -15.90
C TYR A 63 3.25 3.72 -16.61
N ASN A 64 3.16 3.26 -17.87
CA ASN A 64 1.99 3.50 -18.70
C ASN A 64 0.85 2.57 -18.32
N ASP A 65 -0.11 3.09 -17.54
CA ASP A 65 -1.34 2.42 -17.16
C ASP A 65 -2.41 3.49 -16.87
N MET A 66 -3.58 3.33 -17.43
CA MET A 66 -4.70 4.26 -17.23
C MET A 66 -5.43 4.04 -15.91
N ASP A 67 -5.28 2.89 -15.27
CA ASP A 67 -5.82 2.64 -13.94
C ASP A 67 -5.02 3.40 -12.89
N MET A 68 -5.71 3.91 -11.88
CA MET A 68 -5.05 4.61 -10.77
C MET A 68 -4.42 3.60 -9.84
N ASN A 69 -3.11 3.41 -9.97
CA ASN A 69 -2.36 2.48 -9.17
C ASN A 69 -0.98 3.03 -8.79
N ALA A 70 -0.50 2.64 -7.61
CA ALA A 70 0.84 2.91 -7.11
C ALA A 70 1.32 1.70 -6.33
N TYR A 71 2.64 1.49 -6.29
CA TYR A 71 3.22 0.45 -5.45
C TYR A 71 4.66 0.76 -5.08
N THR A 72 5.07 0.19 -3.96
CA THR A 72 6.45 0.22 -3.46
C THR A 72 7.05 -1.18 -3.51
N TYR A 73 8.29 -1.28 -3.94
CA TYR A 73 9.05 -2.53 -3.99
C TYR A 73 10.50 -2.31 -3.55
N GLY A 74 11.10 -3.36 -2.97
CA GLY A 74 12.50 -3.41 -2.54
C GLY A 74 12.71 -3.14 -1.06
N GLU A 75 13.73 -3.74 -0.46
CA GLU A 75 14.12 -3.56 0.94
C GLU A 75 15.38 -2.72 1.09
N SER A 76 16.44 -3.05 0.32
CA SER A 76 17.74 -2.38 0.42
C SER A 76 17.79 -1.07 -0.38
N ARG A 77 17.10 -1.02 -1.50
CA ARG A 77 16.94 0.15 -2.36
C ARG A 77 15.48 0.24 -2.83
N PRO A 78 14.58 0.68 -1.94
CA PRO A 78 13.18 0.76 -2.30
C PRO A 78 12.96 1.77 -3.42
N PHE A 79 11.97 1.47 -4.27
CA PHE A 79 11.47 2.39 -5.27
C PHE A 79 9.95 2.48 -5.21
N ILE A 80 9.40 3.58 -5.69
CA ILE A 80 7.97 3.80 -5.87
C ILE A 80 7.67 3.80 -7.36
N ALA A 81 6.61 3.13 -7.78
CA ALA A 81 6.08 3.20 -9.13
C ALA A 81 4.65 3.74 -9.12
N LEU A 82 4.41 4.76 -9.94
CA LEU A 82 3.10 5.40 -10.12
C LEU A 82 2.60 5.10 -11.53
N SER A 83 1.33 4.77 -11.68
CA SER A 83 0.70 4.72 -13.00
C SER A 83 0.55 6.12 -13.59
N SER A 84 0.60 6.26 -14.92
CA SER A 84 0.25 7.52 -15.59
C SER A 84 -1.16 7.98 -15.20
N GLY A 85 -2.10 7.03 -15.05
CA GLY A 85 -3.46 7.32 -14.64
C GLY A 85 -3.60 7.99 -13.28
N ILE A 86 -2.74 7.67 -12.30
CA ILE A 86 -2.75 8.34 -10.99
C ILE A 86 -2.08 9.72 -11.07
N VAL A 87 -0.98 9.85 -11.80
CA VAL A 87 -0.27 11.12 -11.98
C VAL A 87 -1.14 12.16 -12.68
N ASP A 88 -1.88 11.76 -13.71
CA ASP A 88 -2.72 12.66 -14.51
C ASP A 88 -4.01 13.08 -13.80
N ARG A 89 -4.57 12.19 -12.98
CA ARG A 89 -5.88 12.44 -12.35
C ARG A 89 -5.79 13.05 -10.96
N MET A 90 -4.64 12.95 -10.26
CA MET A 90 -4.49 13.50 -8.92
C MET A 90 -4.00 14.95 -8.95
N GLU A 91 -4.63 15.79 -8.14
CA GLU A 91 -4.10 17.12 -7.82
C GLU A 91 -2.83 16.99 -6.98
N ASP A 92 -2.04 18.07 -6.85
CA ASP A 92 -0.74 18.03 -6.16
C ASP A 92 -0.83 17.47 -4.73
N ASP A 93 -1.80 17.93 -3.93
CA ASP A 93 -1.96 17.45 -2.56
C ASP A 93 -2.48 16.01 -2.49
N GLU A 94 -3.34 15.60 -3.41
CA GLU A 94 -3.80 14.22 -3.54
C GLU A 94 -2.63 13.29 -3.92
N LEU A 95 -1.81 13.70 -4.89
CA LEU A 95 -0.64 12.94 -5.32
C LEU A 95 0.42 12.86 -4.21
N LYS A 96 0.63 13.94 -3.44
CA LYS A 96 1.44 13.88 -2.20
C LYS A 96 0.90 12.85 -1.22
N GLY A 97 -0.42 12.75 -1.08
CA GLY A 97 -1.07 11.73 -0.24
C GLY A 97 -0.74 10.31 -0.70
N VAL A 98 -0.79 10.04 -2.00
CA VAL A 98 -0.40 8.74 -2.57
C VAL A 98 1.10 8.46 -2.34
N ILE A 99 1.97 9.42 -2.66
CA ILE A 99 3.42 9.28 -2.45
C ILE A 99 3.72 9.07 -0.95
N ALA A 100 3.03 9.76 -0.04
CA ALA A 100 3.20 9.60 1.39
C ALA A 100 2.74 8.23 1.89
N HIS A 101 1.68 7.65 1.32
CA HIS A 101 1.25 6.29 1.57
C HIS A 101 2.37 5.30 1.20
N GLU A 102 2.93 5.41 0.00
CA GLU A 102 4.03 4.57 -0.46
C GLU A 102 5.30 4.76 0.39
N CYS A 103 5.62 6.01 0.79
CA CYS A 103 6.68 6.30 1.74
C CYS A 103 6.41 5.67 3.12
N GLY A 104 5.15 5.57 3.55
CA GLY A 104 4.74 4.86 4.74
C GLY A 104 5.10 3.38 4.70
N HIS A 105 4.93 2.73 3.55
CA HIS A 105 5.38 1.34 3.35
C HIS A 105 6.90 1.21 3.47
N ILE A 106 7.66 2.17 2.96
CA ILE A 106 9.14 2.18 3.10
C ILE A 106 9.54 2.38 4.56
N LEU A 107 8.99 3.39 5.23
CA LEU A 107 9.28 3.74 6.61
C LEU A 107 9.05 2.55 7.56
N CYS A 108 7.92 1.87 7.40
CA CYS A 108 7.52 0.73 8.22
C CYS A 108 8.10 -0.61 7.75
N LYS A 109 8.92 -0.62 6.70
CA LYS A 109 9.55 -1.82 6.10
C LYS A 109 8.53 -2.87 5.65
N HIS A 110 7.40 -2.41 5.15
CA HIS A 110 6.33 -3.29 4.65
C HIS A 110 6.72 -4.02 3.37
N SER A 111 7.59 -3.44 2.54
CA SER A 111 8.06 -3.99 1.28
C SER A 111 8.68 -5.39 1.40
N PHE A 112 9.30 -5.70 2.55
CA PHE A 112 9.82 -7.04 2.83
C PHE A 112 8.73 -8.12 2.74
N TYR A 113 7.59 -7.89 3.37
CA TYR A 113 6.49 -8.86 3.41
C TYR A 113 5.68 -8.89 2.12
N SER A 114 5.55 -7.76 1.44
CA SER A 114 4.95 -7.71 0.10
C SER A 114 5.76 -8.53 -0.90
N THR A 115 7.08 -8.39 -0.89
CA THR A 115 7.98 -9.21 -1.70
C THR A 115 7.87 -10.68 -1.35
N LEU A 116 7.72 -11.00 -0.06
CA LEU A 116 7.52 -12.36 0.40
C LEU A 116 6.23 -12.96 -0.16
N MET A 117 5.12 -12.23 -0.12
CA MET A 117 3.85 -12.68 -0.72
C MET A 117 3.99 -12.93 -2.22
N HIS A 118 4.55 -11.98 -2.97
CA HIS A 118 4.79 -12.13 -4.41
C HIS A 118 5.71 -13.32 -4.73
N THR A 119 6.73 -13.54 -3.90
CA THR A 119 7.61 -14.71 -4.05
C THR A 119 6.84 -16.01 -3.82
N MET A 120 5.99 -16.07 -2.79
CA MET A 120 5.14 -17.25 -2.55
C MET A 120 4.17 -17.51 -3.69
N GLU A 121 3.56 -16.47 -4.26
CA GLU A 121 2.67 -16.58 -5.41
C GLU A 121 3.41 -17.07 -6.66
N SER A 122 4.57 -16.49 -6.95
CA SER A 122 5.41 -16.84 -8.11
C SER A 122 5.98 -18.27 -8.01
N MET A 123 6.30 -18.72 -6.80
CA MET A 123 6.81 -20.07 -6.51
C MET A 123 5.69 -21.09 -6.26
N GLY A 124 4.45 -20.80 -6.63
CA GLY A 124 3.27 -21.62 -6.33
C GLY A 124 3.39 -23.12 -6.69
N HIS A 125 4.20 -23.48 -7.71
CA HIS A 125 4.52 -24.87 -8.02
C HIS A 125 5.43 -25.53 -6.98
N LEU A 126 6.41 -24.80 -6.43
CA LEU A 126 7.32 -25.32 -5.41
C LEU A 126 6.60 -25.45 -4.05
N PHE A 127 5.71 -24.52 -3.74
CA PHE A 127 4.88 -24.56 -2.52
C PHE A 127 3.83 -25.67 -2.56
N LYS A 128 3.37 -26.10 -3.75
CA LYS A 128 2.55 -27.32 -3.88
C LYS A 128 3.30 -28.57 -3.43
N LEU A 129 4.63 -28.60 -3.56
CA LEU A 129 5.50 -29.70 -3.10
C LEU A 129 5.64 -29.73 -1.56
N ILE A 130 5.64 -28.54 -0.90
CA ILE A 130 5.82 -28.41 0.57
C ILE A 130 4.51 -28.71 1.33
N GLY A 131 3.38 -28.77 0.62
CA GLY A 131 2.07 -29.12 1.15
C GLY A 131 1.25 -27.90 1.60
N LYS A 132 -0.01 -27.88 1.17
CA LYS A 132 -0.97 -26.80 1.48
C LYS A 132 -1.17 -26.56 2.98
N THR A 133 -0.93 -27.56 3.81
CA THR A 133 -1.15 -27.52 5.26
C THR A 133 -0.19 -26.59 6.00
N LEU A 134 1.06 -26.47 5.52
CA LEU A 134 2.08 -25.60 6.12
C LEU A 134 2.08 -24.20 5.50
N THR A 135 1.73 -24.08 4.22
CA THR A 135 1.79 -22.79 3.51
C THR A 135 0.56 -21.93 3.73
N LEU A 136 -0.62 -22.52 3.91
CA LEU A 136 -1.88 -21.80 4.10
C LEU A 136 -1.90 -20.91 5.36
N PRO A 137 -1.50 -21.36 6.56
CA PRO A 137 -1.47 -20.49 7.74
C PRO A 137 -0.50 -19.32 7.58
N ILE A 138 0.65 -19.52 6.94
CA ILE A 138 1.63 -18.47 6.66
C ILE A 138 1.03 -17.45 5.68
N TYR A 139 0.42 -17.92 4.61
CA TYR A 139 -0.25 -17.06 3.63
C TYR A 139 -1.36 -16.22 4.28
N LEU A 140 -2.22 -16.83 5.10
CA LEU A 140 -3.28 -16.12 5.84
C LEU A 140 -2.72 -15.08 6.82
N ALA A 141 -1.62 -15.40 7.51
CA ALA A 141 -0.94 -14.46 8.39
C ALA A 141 -0.36 -13.26 7.62
N LEU A 142 0.25 -13.51 6.46
CA LEU A 142 0.79 -12.47 5.59
C LEU A 142 -0.30 -11.58 4.99
N THR A 143 -1.42 -12.16 4.54
CA THR A 143 -2.55 -11.38 4.04
C THR A 143 -3.21 -10.54 5.13
N TYR A 144 -3.34 -11.06 6.35
CA TYR A 144 -3.80 -10.28 7.51
C TYR A 144 -2.84 -9.12 7.80
N TRP A 145 -1.53 -9.41 7.83
CA TRP A 145 -0.50 -8.40 8.07
C TRP A 145 -0.49 -7.34 6.96
N SER A 146 -0.61 -7.74 5.69
CA SER A 146 -0.70 -6.81 4.55
C SER A 146 -1.84 -5.81 4.71
N ARG A 147 -3.02 -6.26 5.17
CA ARG A 147 -4.14 -5.36 5.44
C ARG A 147 -3.85 -4.37 6.57
N GLN A 148 -3.12 -4.77 7.62
CA GLN A 148 -2.72 -3.87 8.69
C GLN A 148 -1.65 -2.86 8.24
N SER A 149 -0.78 -3.28 7.32
CA SER A 149 0.24 -2.41 6.74
C SER A 149 -0.37 -1.25 5.94
N GLU A 150 -1.47 -1.50 5.21
CA GLU A 150 -2.22 -0.47 4.50
C GLU A 150 -2.77 0.61 5.45
N LEU A 151 -3.34 0.20 6.59
CA LEU A 151 -3.85 1.15 7.58
C LEU A 151 -2.74 2.03 8.18
N SER A 152 -1.53 1.52 8.35
CA SER A 152 -0.40 2.31 8.82
C SER A 152 0.16 3.24 7.74
N ALA A 153 0.15 2.82 6.48
CA ALA A 153 0.50 3.66 5.35
C ALA A 153 -0.53 4.80 5.14
N ASP A 154 -1.82 4.52 5.31
CA ASP A 154 -2.89 5.54 5.30
C ASP A 154 -2.71 6.59 6.40
N ARG A 155 -2.29 6.17 7.60
CA ARG A 155 -1.98 7.10 8.70
C ARG A 155 -0.80 8.00 8.37
N CYS A 156 0.26 7.45 7.74
CA CYS A 156 1.38 8.25 7.25
C CYS A 156 0.91 9.31 6.24
N ALA A 157 0.10 8.93 5.28
CA ALA A 157 -0.48 9.85 4.30
C ALA A 157 -1.31 10.96 4.98
N ALA A 158 -2.18 10.61 5.91
CA ALA A 158 -3.01 11.58 6.64
C ALA A 158 -2.20 12.54 7.53
N ILE A 159 -1.04 12.13 8.05
CA ILE A 159 -0.12 13.03 8.75
C ILE A 159 0.47 14.06 7.77
N VAL A 160 0.87 13.62 6.57
CA VAL A 160 1.57 14.47 5.59
C VAL A 160 0.64 15.48 4.93
N VAL A 161 -0.56 15.06 4.48
CA VAL A 161 -1.48 15.91 3.70
C VAL A 161 -2.76 16.30 4.45
N GLY A 162 -2.98 15.75 5.63
CA GLY A 162 -4.19 15.95 6.42
C GLY A 162 -5.28 14.92 6.12
N ASN A 163 -6.13 14.66 7.12
CA ASN A 163 -7.19 13.66 7.04
C ASN A 163 -8.16 13.94 5.88
N GLU A 164 -8.65 15.17 5.76
CA GLU A 164 -9.66 15.54 4.76
C GLU A 164 -9.16 15.31 3.33
N CYS A 165 -7.93 15.74 3.04
CA CYS A 165 -7.30 15.54 1.74
C CYS A 165 -7.16 14.05 1.43
N TYR A 166 -6.62 13.26 2.36
CA TYR A 166 -6.38 11.85 2.10
C TYR A 166 -7.67 11.01 2.04
N GLN A 167 -8.71 11.38 2.79
CA GLN A 167 -10.04 10.80 2.61
C GLN A 167 -10.58 11.06 1.18
N GLY A 168 -10.32 12.26 0.63
CA GLY A 168 -10.63 12.58 -0.77
C GLY A 168 -9.90 11.67 -1.76
N VAL A 169 -8.64 11.32 -1.48
CA VAL A 169 -7.86 10.35 -2.28
C VAL A 169 -8.55 8.97 -2.27
N LEU A 170 -8.95 8.47 -1.10
CA LEU A 170 -9.64 7.18 -0.99
C LEU A 170 -10.97 7.16 -1.76
N VAL A 171 -11.74 8.25 -1.70
CA VAL A 171 -12.96 8.41 -2.51
C VAL A 171 -12.65 8.38 -4.01
N LYS A 172 -11.60 9.07 -4.43
CA LYS A 172 -11.19 9.12 -5.83
C LYS A 172 -10.72 7.74 -6.33
N LEU A 173 -9.97 7.02 -5.52
CA LEU A 173 -9.57 5.63 -5.83
C LEU A 173 -10.78 4.70 -5.92
N ALA A 174 -11.80 4.88 -5.06
CA ALA A 174 -13.01 4.06 -5.06
C ALA A 174 -13.95 4.34 -6.23
N SER A 175 -14.02 5.58 -6.72
CA SER A 175 -15.05 6.01 -7.66
C SER A 175 -14.51 6.55 -9.00
N GLY A 176 -13.21 6.77 -9.11
CA GLY A 176 -12.60 7.48 -10.25
C GLY A 176 -12.96 8.97 -10.31
N ARG A 177 -13.66 9.52 -9.31
CA ARG A 177 -14.18 10.90 -9.30
C ARG A 177 -13.54 11.72 -8.18
N LYS A 178 -13.42 13.04 -8.41
CA LYS A 178 -12.93 13.97 -7.38
C LYS A 178 -13.77 13.85 -6.11
N GLY A 179 -13.12 13.65 -4.98
CA GLY A 179 -13.75 13.56 -3.67
C GLY A 179 -14.46 14.86 -3.30
N ARG A 180 -15.64 14.73 -2.67
CA ARG A 180 -16.38 15.82 -2.01
C ARG A 180 -16.70 15.38 -0.59
N ILE A 181 -16.92 16.30 0.32
CA ILE A 181 -17.22 16.01 1.74
C ILE A 181 -18.35 14.97 1.88
N GLY A 182 -19.44 15.11 1.13
CA GLY A 182 -20.52 14.11 1.13
C GLY A 182 -20.10 12.72 0.68
N HIS A 183 -19.22 12.62 -0.31
CA HIS A 183 -18.70 11.32 -0.77
C HIS A 183 -17.81 10.66 0.28
N THR A 184 -17.01 11.44 1.01
CA THR A 184 -16.17 10.96 2.11
C THR A 184 -17.05 10.37 3.24
N HIS A 185 -18.09 11.09 3.63
CA HIS A 185 -19.04 10.63 4.66
C HIS A 185 -19.71 9.31 4.22
N THR A 186 -20.23 9.26 3.00
CA THR A 186 -20.83 8.06 2.44
C THR A 186 -19.86 6.87 2.42
N LEU A 187 -18.58 7.08 2.04
CA LEU A 187 -17.59 5.99 2.00
C LEU A 187 -17.30 5.45 3.41
N ILE A 188 -17.26 6.32 4.42
CA ILE A 188 -17.08 5.93 5.83
C ILE A 188 -18.31 5.15 6.33
N GLU A 189 -19.52 5.60 6.02
CA GLU A 189 -20.77 4.90 6.37
C GLU A 189 -20.83 3.52 5.73
N GLN A 190 -20.48 3.42 4.44
CA GLN A 190 -20.36 2.13 3.74
C GLN A 190 -19.38 1.18 4.45
N GLY A 191 -18.30 1.70 5.02
CA GLY A 191 -17.37 0.90 5.84
C GLY A 191 -18.02 0.36 7.12
N GLN A 192 -18.86 1.18 7.78
CA GLN A 192 -19.61 0.75 8.96
C GLN A 192 -20.67 -0.30 8.62
N GLU A 193 -21.41 -0.11 7.54
CA GLU A 193 -22.40 -1.07 7.04
C GLU A 193 -21.73 -2.39 6.64
N TYR A 194 -20.58 -2.32 5.98
CA TYR A 194 -19.80 -3.49 5.59
C TYR A 194 -19.37 -4.31 6.80
N GLU A 195 -18.85 -3.67 7.86
CA GLU A 195 -18.48 -4.33 9.09
C GLU A 195 -19.71 -4.88 9.85
N ALA A 196 -20.83 -4.18 9.83
CA ALA A 196 -22.08 -4.67 10.41
C ALA A 196 -22.59 -5.92 9.67
N HIS A 197 -22.56 -5.90 8.33
CA HIS A 197 -22.92 -7.05 7.50
C HIS A 197 -22.03 -8.27 7.77
N LYS A 198 -20.72 -8.04 7.93
CA LYS A 198 -19.75 -9.08 8.29
C LYS A 198 -20.07 -9.73 9.65
N ARG A 199 -20.53 -8.94 10.62
CA ARG A 199 -20.88 -9.40 11.97
C ARG A 199 -22.23 -10.08 12.06
N ALA A 200 -23.14 -9.83 11.12
CA ALA A 200 -24.52 -10.32 11.14
C ALA A 200 -24.62 -11.85 11.05
N SER A 201 -23.64 -12.52 10.41
CA SER A 201 -23.64 -13.97 10.24
C SER A 201 -22.20 -14.51 10.15
N TRP A 202 -21.97 -15.70 10.74
CA TRP A 202 -20.67 -16.40 10.56
C TRP A 202 -20.40 -16.72 9.08
N TRP A 203 -21.46 -16.97 8.29
CA TRP A 203 -21.35 -17.24 6.87
C TRP A 203 -20.92 -16.01 6.06
N ASN A 204 -21.49 -14.84 6.36
CA ASN A 204 -21.08 -13.57 5.78
C ASN A 204 -19.60 -13.29 6.09
N ARG A 205 -19.19 -13.53 7.34
CA ARG A 205 -17.82 -13.38 7.77
C ARG A 205 -16.88 -14.29 6.97
N LEU A 206 -17.22 -15.57 6.83
CA LEU A 206 -16.42 -16.54 6.08
C LEU A 206 -16.26 -16.15 4.61
N GLN A 207 -17.36 -15.77 3.95
CA GLN A 207 -17.34 -15.34 2.55
C GLN A 207 -16.47 -14.09 2.35
N GLN A 208 -16.59 -13.11 3.23
CA GLN A 208 -15.79 -11.88 3.13
C GLN A 208 -14.33 -12.14 3.46
N GLU A 209 -14.01 -12.97 4.44
CA GLU A 209 -12.62 -13.35 4.74
C GLU A 209 -12.00 -14.13 3.57
N ALA A 210 -12.76 -15.02 2.93
CA ALA A 210 -12.29 -15.73 1.73
C ALA A 210 -12.04 -14.77 0.55
N ARG A 211 -12.92 -13.78 0.33
CA ARG A 211 -12.74 -12.73 -0.67
C ARG A 211 -11.54 -11.85 -0.34
N CYS A 212 -11.42 -11.42 0.90
CA CYS A 212 -10.30 -10.59 1.37
C CYS A 212 -8.96 -11.35 1.35
N ALA A 213 -8.97 -12.69 1.48
CA ALA A 213 -7.76 -13.49 1.35
C ALA A 213 -7.22 -13.51 -0.09
N ALA A 214 -8.08 -13.23 -1.09
CA ALA A 214 -7.68 -13.09 -2.49
C ALA A 214 -7.18 -11.68 -2.85
N ASN A 215 -7.39 -10.68 -1.97
CA ASN A 215 -7.00 -9.30 -2.19
C ASN A 215 -5.87 -8.88 -1.25
N SER A 216 -4.81 -8.31 -1.81
CA SER A 216 -3.66 -7.78 -1.05
C SER A 216 -4.00 -6.50 -0.28
N HIS A 217 -5.05 -5.77 -0.69
CA HIS A 217 -5.49 -4.52 -0.07
C HIS A 217 -6.86 -4.66 0.60
N PRO A 218 -7.10 -4.01 1.76
CA PRO A 218 -8.44 -3.90 2.34
C PRO A 218 -9.36 -3.10 1.44
N ASP A 219 -10.66 -3.35 1.56
CA ASP A 219 -11.67 -2.55 0.86
C ASP A 219 -11.55 -1.06 1.24
N LEU A 220 -11.64 -0.17 0.26
CA LEU A 220 -11.42 1.27 0.44
C LEU A 220 -12.39 1.90 1.47
N CYS A 221 -13.61 1.39 1.58
CA CYS A 221 -14.56 1.83 2.60
C CYS A 221 -14.10 1.47 4.03
N VAL A 222 -13.45 0.32 4.21
CA VAL A 222 -12.85 -0.07 5.50
C VAL A 222 -11.66 0.80 5.83
N ARG A 223 -10.79 1.09 4.85
CA ARG A 223 -9.65 2.01 5.01
C ARG A 223 -10.14 3.40 5.42
N ALA A 224 -11.15 3.95 4.73
CA ALA A 224 -11.73 5.26 5.05
C ALA A 224 -12.30 5.31 6.47
N MET A 225 -13.05 4.29 6.87
CA MET A 225 -13.63 4.18 8.21
C MET A 225 -12.55 4.09 9.30
N GLU A 226 -11.55 3.22 9.13
CA GLU A 226 -10.47 3.03 10.11
C GLU A 226 -9.58 4.27 10.22
N LEU A 227 -9.31 4.95 9.08
CA LEU A 227 -8.60 6.22 9.08
C LEU A 227 -9.37 7.29 9.85
N ALA A 228 -10.67 7.43 9.62
CA ALA A 228 -11.52 8.39 10.33
C ALA A 228 -11.51 8.14 11.85
N ARG A 229 -11.59 6.88 12.27
CA ARG A 229 -11.49 6.50 13.70
C ARG A 229 -10.14 6.92 14.29
N TRP A 230 -9.07 6.63 13.58
CA TRP A 230 -7.73 6.98 14.06
C TRP A 230 -7.49 8.49 14.10
N CYS A 231 -7.95 9.23 13.10
CA CYS A 231 -7.83 10.69 13.07
C CYS A 231 -8.63 11.40 14.18
N ASN A 232 -9.66 10.75 14.72
CA ASN A 232 -10.40 11.23 15.89
C ASN A 232 -9.75 10.85 17.23
N SER A 233 -8.61 10.16 17.21
CA SER A 233 -7.89 9.73 18.42
C SER A 233 -6.86 10.76 18.88
N ASN A 234 -6.53 10.72 20.18
CA ASN A 234 -5.45 11.54 20.75
C ASN A 234 -4.08 11.29 20.11
N SER A 235 -3.88 10.11 19.52
CA SER A 235 -2.62 9.75 18.86
C SER A 235 -2.37 10.56 17.59
N TYR A 236 -3.42 10.84 16.82
CA TYR A 236 -3.30 11.67 15.62
C TYR A 236 -2.91 13.10 15.95
N ASN A 237 -3.56 13.68 16.96
CA ASN A 237 -3.29 15.08 17.38
C ASN A 237 -1.82 15.25 17.83
N LYS A 238 -1.30 14.29 18.62
CA LYS A 238 0.09 14.32 19.09
C LYS A 238 1.15 14.19 17.99
N LEU A 239 0.81 13.61 16.85
CA LEU A 239 1.75 13.43 15.72
C LEU A 239 1.72 14.63 14.74
N ARG A 240 0.75 15.52 14.88
CA ARG A 240 0.63 16.74 14.06
C ARG A 240 1.20 18.00 14.74
N GLU A 241 1.44 17.95 16.04
CA GLU A 241 2.17 18.97 16.80
C GLU A 241 3.68 18.86 16.58
#